data_faf9271f31941a6e68fdc54df6671813
#
_entry.id   faf9271f31941a6e68fdc54df6671813
#
_cell.length_a   1.000
_cell.length_b   1.000
_cell.length_c   1.000
_cell.angle_alpha   90.00
_cell.angle_beta   90.00
_cell.angle_gamma   90.00
#
_symmetry.space_group_name_H-M   'P 1'
#
loop_
_entity.id
_entity.type
_entity.pdbx_description
1 polymer ?
#
loop_
_entity_poly.entity_id
_entity_poly.type
_entity_poly.pdbx_seq_one_letter_code
_entity_poly.pdbx_strand_id
1 'polypeptide(L)'
;SYLVISNHQSWVDIPALMQGLNRRTPFFKFFLKKELIWVPFLGLAWWALDYPFMKRYSKAFLAKHPELKGQDLKITRAACELFKRQPVTIVNYLEGTRFTPAKRAQQHSPYTYLLKPKAGGVAFVLAAMGEQLDAVLDVTVVYPQAKIPGFWELISGQVPKVIVDIQTRELDPA
;
A
#
# COMPACT_ATOMS: atom_id res chain seq x y z
N SER A 1 13.69 -8.75 -4.17
CA SER A 1 12.43 -8.16 -3.66
C SER A 1 12.28 -6.71 -4.10
N TYR A 2 11.06 -6.21 -4.18
CA TYR A 2 10.79 -4.83 -4.60
C TYR A 2 9.92 -4.10 -3.57
N LEU A 3 10.14 -2.79 -3.44
CA LEU A 3 9.23 -1.89 -2.73
C LEU A 3 8.47 -1.06 -3.77
N VAL A 4 7.16 -1.25 -3.84
CA VAL A 4 6.28 -0.40 -4.66
C VAL A 4 5.75 0.73 -3.81
N ILE A 5 5.94 1.95 -4.25
CA ILE A 5 5.28 3.14 -3.73
C ILE A 5 4.26 3.62 -4.74
N SER A 6 3.05 3.94 -4.31
CA SER A 6 1.99 4.35 -5.22
C SER A 6 1.04 5.36 -4.59
N ASN A 7 0.38 6.15 -5.44
CA ASN A 7 -0.82 6.90 -5.08
C ASN A 7 -1.99 5.95 -4.82
N HIS A 8 -3.05 6.43 -4.17
CA HIS A 8 -4.22 5.62 -3.84
C HIS A 8 -5.51 6.40 -4.03
N GLN A 9 -6.29 6.03 -5.03
CA GLN A 9 -7.54 6.71 -5.39
C GLN A 9 -8.76 5.80 -5.29
N SER A 10 -8.60 4.50 -5.62
CA SER A 10 -9.71 3.56 -5.77
C SER A 10 -9.34 2.16 -5.24
N TRP A 11 -10.36 1.32 -5.08
CA TRP A 11 -10.18 -0.12 -4.95
C TRP A 11 -9.61 -0.75 -6.22
N VAL A 12 -9.82 -0.11 -7.37
CA VAL A 12 -9.32 -0.54 -8.68
C VAL A 12 -7.80 -0.45 -8.78
N ASP A 13 -7.15 0.37 -7.95
CA ASP A 13 -5.68 0.49 -7.91
C ASP A 13 -5.00 -0.86 -7.63
N ILE A 14 -5.61 -1.69 -6.77
CA ILE A 14 -5.02 -2.99 -6.39
C ILE A 14 -4.93 -3.94 -7.58
N PRO A 15 -6.04 -4.31 -8.25
CA PRO A 15 -5.96 -5.17 -9.44
C PRO A 15 -5.21 -4.52 -10.60
N ALA A 16 -5.24 -3.19 -10.74
CA ALA A 16 -4.46 -2.48 -11.75
C ALA A 16 -2.94 -2.65 -11.53
N LEU A 17 -2.47 -2.48 -10.29
CA LEU A 17 -1.08 -2.75 -9.92
C LEU A 17 -0.70 -4.21 -10.14
N MET A 18 -1.55 -5.13 -9.69
CA MET A 18 -1.31 -6.57 -9.87
C MET A 18 -1.19 -6.94 -11.35
N GLN A 19 -2.03 -6.37 -12.21
CA GLN A 19 -1.97 -6.61 -13.65
C GLN A 19 -0.74 -5.95 -14.29
N GLY A 20 -0.42 -4.69 -13.93
CA GLY A 20 0.71 -3.94 -14.50
C GLY A 20 2.07 -4.55 -14.17
N LEU A 21 2.20 -5.18 -13.01
CA LEU A 21 3.42 -5.80 -12.53
C LEU A 21 3.41 -7.33 -12.65
N ASN A 22 2.34 -7.92 -13.21
CA ASN A 22 2.19 -9.37 -13.37
C ASN A 22 3.39 -9.96 -14.14
N ARG A 23 3.98 -11.03 -13.63
CA ARG A 23 5.15 -11.71 -14.18
C ARG A 23 6.43 -10.86 -14.29
N ARG A 24 6.42 -9.63 -13.77
CA ARG A 24 7.58 -8.73 -13.76
C ARG A 24 8.21 -8.64 -12.37
N THR A 25 7.41 -8.87 -11.35
CA THR A 25 7.85 -8.82 -9.96
C THR A 25 7.35 -10.05 -9.19
N PRO A 26 7.99 -10.40 -8.05
CA PRO A 26 7.50 -11.42 -7.13
C PRO A 26 6.09 -11.14 -6.60
N PHE A 27 5.57 -12.09 -5.83
CA PHE A 27 4.22 -12.00 -5.28
C PHE A 27 4.01 -10.77 -4.39
N PHE A 28 2.84 -10.15 -4.52
CA PHE A 28 2.50 -8.92 -3.80
C PHE A 28 2.19 -9.18 -2.33
N LYS A 29 2.66 -8.29 -1.46
CA LYS A 29 2.28 -8.23 -0.06
C LYS A 29 1.83 -6.80 0.28
N PHE A 30 0.65 -6.70 0.88
CA PHE A 30 0.08 -5.45 1.38
C PHE A 30 -0.03 -5.53 2.90
N PHE A 31 0.15 -4.40 3.57
CA PHE A 31 -0.23 -4.28 4.97
C PHE A 31 -1.73 -4.01 5.08
N LEU A 32 -2.49 -5.04 5.47
CA LEU A 32 -3.93 -5.01 5.53
C LEU A 32 -4.44 -4.47 6.87
N LYS A 33 -5.60 -3.83 6.87
CA LYS A 33 -6.28 -3.50 8.11
C LYS A 33 -6.78 -4.77 8.80
N LYS A 34 -6.65 -4.84 10.14
CA LYS A 34 -7.04 -6.02 10.91
C LYS A 34 -8.49 -6.43 10.69
N GLU A 35 -9.39 -5.46 10.50
CA GLU A 35 -10.81 -5.68 10.27
C GLU A 35 -11.09 -6.47 8.98
N LEU A 36 -10.18 -6.45 8.01
CA LEU A 36 -10.34 -7.16 6.74
C LEU A 36 -10.24 -8.68 6.88
N ILE A 37 -9.72 -9.19 7.99
CA ILE A 37 -9.70 -10.64 8.27
C ILE A 37 -11.12 -11.23 8.33
N TRP A 38 -12.11 -10.41 8.68
CA TRP A 38 -13.50 -10.82 8.80
C TRP A 38 -14.28 -10.78 7.47
N VAL A 39 -13.65 -10.37 6.38
CA VAL A 39 -14.29 -10.43 5.06
C VAL A 39 -14.37 -11.88 4.61
N PRO A 40 -15.58 -12.43 4.36
CA PRO A 40 -15.76 -13.82 3.98
C PRO A 40 -14.87 -14.21 2.80
N PHE A 41 -14.29 -15.39 2.86
CA PHE A 41 -13.36 -15.97 1.89
C PHE A 41 -12.06 -15.17 1.68
N LEU A 42 -12.12 -13.83 1.52
CA LEU A 42 -10.94 -12.99 1.31
C LEU A 42 -10.06 -12.91 2.56
N GLY A 43 -10.66 -12.76 3.75
CA GLY A 43 -9.91 -12.74 5.01
C GLY A 43 -9.12 -14.03 5.22
N LEU A 44 -9.75 -15.17 4.95
CA LEU A 44 -9.10 -16.48 5.03
C LEU A 44 -7.99 -16.62 3.97
N ALA A 45 -8.23 -16.18 2.73
CA ALA A 45 -7.22 -16.22 1.68
C ALA A 45 -5.99 -15.36 2.01
N TRP A 46 -6.20 -14.13 2.52
CA TRP A 46 -5.09 -13.28 2.94
C TRP A 46 -4.33 -13.85 4.12
N TRP A 47 -5.02 -14.46 5.08
CA TRP A 47 -4.39 -15.14 6.21
C TRP A 47 -3.55 -16.34 5.72
N ALA A 48 -4.10 -17.18 4.85
CA ALA A 48 -3.40 -18.34 4.29
C ALA A 48 -2.19 -17.95 3.42
N LEU A 49 -2.19 -16.74 2.86
CA LEU A 49 -1.09 -16.19 2.08
C LEU A 49 -0.13 -15.32 2.92
N ASP A 50 -0.17 -15.41 4.25
CA ASP A 50 0.70 -14.67 5.17
C ASP A 50 0.69 -13.15 4.95
N TYR A 51 -0.48 -12.56 4.67
CA TYR A 51 -0.59 -11.11 4.63
C TYR A 51 -0.59 -10.53 6.05
N PRO A 52 0.24 -9.51 6.33
CA PRO A 52 0.27 -8.89 7.64
C PRO A 52 -0.98 -8.03 7.89
N PHE A 53 -1.70 -8.36 8.96
CA PHE A 53 -2.83 -7.57 9.42
C PHE A 53 -2.41 -6.58 10.48
N MET A 54 -2.65 -5.29 10.25
CA MET A 54 -2.27 -4.19 11.14
C MET A 54 -3.48 -3.51 11.75
N LYS A 55 -3.41 -3.22 13.04
CA LYS A 55 -4.36 -2.36 13.72
C LYS A 55 -3.79 -0.94 13.74
N ARG A 56 -4.40 -0.03 12.98
CA ARG A 56 -3.98 1.37 12.94
C ARG A 56 -4.73 2.17 13.99
N TYR A 57 -4.01 2.70 14.95
CA TYR A 57 -4.57 3.56 15.99
C TYR A 57 -4.48 5.04 15.59
N SER A 58 -5.50 5.82 15.95
CA SER A 58 -5.42 7.27 15.78
C SER A 58 -4.45 7.90 16.80
N LYS A 59 -3.91 9.08 16.48
CA LYS A 59 -3.03 9.81 17.42
C LYS A 59 -3.73 10.09 18.74
N ALA A 60 -5.01 10.44 18.71
CA ALA A 60 -5.82 10.69 19.92
C ALA A 60 -6.01 9.42 20.76
N PHE A 61 -6.17 8.28 20.12
CA PHE A 61 -6.26 7.00 20.82
C PHE A 61 -4.93 6.60 21.46
N LEU A 62 -3.81 6.76 20.73
CA LEU A 62 -2.46 6.47 21.25
C LEU A 62 -2.03 7.43 22.39
N ALA A 63 -2.57 8.65 22.43
CA ALA A 63 -2.35 9.56 23.54
C ALA A 63 -3.01 9.06 24.84
N LYS A 64 -4.14 8.32 24.72
CA LYS A 64 -4.82 7.70 25.86
C LYS A 64 -4.29 6.31 26.21
N HIS A 65 -3.62 5.65 25.26
CA HIS A 65 -3.09 4.30 25.38
C HIS A 65 -1.63 4.23 24.92
N PRO A 66 -0.70 4.84 25.66
CA PRO A 66 0.71 4.91 25.29
C PRO A 66 1.39 3.53 25.19
N GLU A 67 0.87 2.52 25.89
CA GLU A 67 1.32 1.13 25.85
C GLU A 67 1.15 0.46 24.46
N LEU A 68 0.27 1.00 23.64
CA LEU A 68 0.03 0.50 22.26
C LEU A 68 0.92 1.18 21.22
N LYS A 69 1.68 2.18 21.64
CA LYS A 69 2.60 2.90 20.76
C LYS A 69 3.70 1.95 20.27
N GLY A 70 3.84 1.82 18.95
CA GLY A 70 4.85 0.97 18.32
C GLY A 70 4.44 -0.48 18.10
N GLN A 71 3.20 -0.88 18.42
CA GLN A 71 2.71 -2.22 18.08
C GLN A 71 2.66 -2.46 16.58
N ASP A 72 2.29 -1.47 15.79
CA ASP A 72 2.33 -1.50 14.34
C ASP A 72 3.76 -1.72 13.81
N LEU A 73 4.77 -1.11 14.44
CA LEU A 73 6.17 -1.34 14.12
C LEU A 73 6.61 -2.79 14.42
N LYS A 74 6.16 -3.37 15.54
CA LYS A 74 6.45 -4.78 15.87
C LYS A 74 5.85 -5.72 14.85
N ILE A 75 4.60 -5.50 14.46
CA ILE A 75 3.91 -6.31 13.44
C ILE A 75 4.62 -6.19 12.09
N THR A 76 4.98 -4.97 11.70
CA THR A 76 5.71 -4.74 10.44
C THR A 76 7.08 -5.41 10.45
N ARG A 77 7.81 -5.35 11.58
CA ARG A 77 9.10 -6.03 11.73
C ARG A 77 8.95 -7.55 11.58
N ALA A 78 7.98 -8.14 12.26
CA ALA A 78 7.71 -9.57 12.15
C ALA A 78 7.33 -9.98 10.72
N ALA A 79 6.53 -9.18 10.02
CA ALA A 79 6.19 -9.41 8.62
C ALA A 79 7.43 -9.31 7.72
N CYS A 80 8.30 -8.32 7.92
CA CYS A 80 9.54 -8.19 7.16
C CYS A 80 10.47 -9.38 7.36
N GLU A 81 10.56 -9.93 8.58
CA GLU A 81 11.35 -11.16 8.83
C GLU A 81 10.81 -12.38 8.06
N LEU A 82 9.49 -12.48 7.88
CA LEU A 82 8.91 -13.50 7.00
C LEU A 82 9.22 -13.23 5.53
N PHE A 83 9.15 -11.98 5.12
CA PHE A 83 9.42 -11.58 3.73
C PHE A 83 10.88 -11.77 3.31
N LYS A 84 11.82 -11.80 4.27
CA LYS A 84 13.24 -12.12 4.00
C LYS A 84 13.44 -13.56 3.50
N ARG A 85 12.49 -14.45 3.73
CA ARG A 85 12.62 -15.88 3.39
C ARG A 85 12.34 -16.19 1.92
N GLN A 86 11.70 -15.27 1.21
CA GLN A 86 11.34 -15.44 -0.21
C GLN A 86 11.22 -14.08 -0.89
N PRO A 87 11.47 -14.00 -2.22
CA PRO A 87 11.27 -12.76 -2.95
C PRO A 87 9.82 -12.28 -2.85
N VAL A 88 9.65 -10.99 -2.55
CA VAL A 88 8.33 -10.37 -2.41
C VAL A 88 8.30 -8.98 -3.05
N THR A 89 7.10 -8.53 -3.37
CA THR A 89 6.81 -7.15 -3.76
C THR A 89 5.96 -6.50 -2.68
N ILE A 90 6.56 -5.62 -1.90
CA ILE A 90 5.86 -4.91 -0.82
C ILE A 90 5.24 -3.66 -1.38
N VAL A 91 3.91 -3.54 -1.31
CA VAL A 91 3.20 -2.36 -1.81
C VAL A 91 2.83 -1.43 -0.67
N ASN A 92 3.24 -0.18 -0.80
CA ASN A 92 2.96 0.91 0.14
C ASN A 92 2.27 2.08 -0.58
N TYR A 93 1.04 2.35 -0.20
CA TYR A 93 0.35 3.56 -0.61
C TYR A 93 0.80 4.73 0.27
N LEU A 94 1.60 5.64 -0.27
CA LEU A 94 2.24 6.73 0.48
C LEU A 94 1.28 7.62 1.25
N GLU A 95 0.08 7.81 0.74
CA GLU A 95 -0.98 8.61 1.35
C GLU A 95 -1.59 7.95 2.61
N GLY A 96 -1.43 6.63 2.74
CA GLY A 96 -1.98 5.82 3.84
C GLY A 96 -3.51 5.73 3.85
N THR A 97 -4.18 6.34 2.90
CA THR A 97 -5.64 6.28 2.67
C THR A 97 -5.96 6.72 1.24
N ARG A 98 -7.14 6.33 0.74
CA ARG A 98 -7.59 6.77 -0.58
C ARG A 98 -7.82 8.28 -0.62
N PHE A 99 -7.39 8.90 -1.72
CA PHE A 99 -7.60 10.29 -2.01
C PHE A 99 -9.08 10.63 -2.03
N THR A 100 -9.44 11.75 -1.42
CA THR A 100 -10.71 12.46 -1.64
C THR A 100 -10.48 13.96 -1.53
N PRO A 101 -11.25 14.81 -2.25
CA PRO A 101 -11.12 16.27 -2.13
C PRO A 101 -11.26 16.77 -0.69
N ALA A 102 -12.18 16.18 0.08
CA ALA A 102 -12.38 16.53 1.49
C ALA A 102 -11.14 16.26 2.35
N LYS A 103 -10.50 15.08 2.18
CA LYS A 103 -9.26 14.76 2.90
C LYS A 103 -8.09 15.64 2.47
N ARG A 104 -8.02 15.98 1.17
CA ARG A 104 -7.03 16.91 0.65
C ARG A 104 -7.14 18.26 1.33
N ALA A 105 -8.35 18.82 1.39
CA ALA A 105 -8.61 20.09 2.08
C ALA A 105 -8.27 20.01 3.57
N GLN A 106 -8.71 18.96 4.28
CA GLN A 106 -8.42 18.73 5.69
C GLN A 106 -6.92 18.64 6.00
N GLN A 107 -6.14 18.08 5.08
CA GLN A 107 -4.68 17.94 5.26
C GLN A 107 -3.90 19.15 4.75
N HIS A 108 -4.57 20.13 4.12
CA HIS A 108 -3.91 21.25 3.42
C HIS A 108 -2.79 20.73 2.50
N SER A 109 -3.13 19.71 1.67
CA SER A 109 -2.16 19.12 0.75
C SER A 109 -1.76 20.13 -0.33
N PRO A 110 -0.45 20.32 -0.59
CA PRO A 110 0.01 21.20 -1.67
C PRO A 110 -0.26 20.59 -3.06
N TYR A 111 -0.53 19.29 -3.12
CA TYR A 111 -0.76 18.59 -4.39
C TYR A 111 -2.23 18.65 -4.81
N THR A 112 -2.46 18.75 -6.12
CA THR A 112 -3.83 18.82 -6.66
C THR A 112 -4.59 17.48 -6.53
N TYR A 113 -3.92 16.37 -6.80
CA TYR A 113 -4.51 15.04 -6.89
C TYR A 113 -3.94 14.02 -5.88
N LEU A 114 -3.14 14.48 -4.92
CA LEU A 114 -2.52 13.63 -3.92
C LEU A 114 -2.75 14.18 -2.51
N LEU A 115 -2.80 13.31 -1.53
CA LEU A 115 -2.69 13.67 -0.12
C LEU A 115 -1.21 13.86 0.26
N LYS A 116 -0.96 14.43 1.44
CA LYS A 116 0.40 14.50 1.97
C LYS A 116 0.96 13.10 2.19
N PRO A 117 2.16 12.78 1.65
CA PRO A 117 2.76 11.46 1.82
C PRO A 117 3.17 11.23 3.28
N LYS A 118 3.14 9.96 3.68
CA LYS A 118 3.56 9.49 5.00
C LYS A 118 4.80 8.61 4.85
N ALA A 119 5.95 9.15 5.17
CA ALA A 119 7.23 8.46 4.99
C ALA A 119 7.43 7.26 5.92
N GLY A 120 6.72 7.19 7.07
CA GLY A 120 6.99 6.21 8.12
C GLY A 120 6.94 4.74 7.65
N GLY A 121 5.97 4.38 6.81
CA GLY A 121 5.85 3.01 6.29
C GLY A 121 7.01 2.64 5.36
N VAL A 122 7.39 3.54 4.47
CA VAL A 122 8.52 3.35 3.55
C VAL A 122 9.83 3.29 4.30
N ALA A 123 10.09 4.27 5.16
CA ALA A 123 11.30 4.32 5.97
C ALA A 123 11.50 3.04 6.79
N PHE A 124 10.39 2.51 7.33
CA PHE A 124 10.44 1.27 8.10
C PHE A 124 10.78 0.06 7.23
N VAL A 125 10.18 -0.09 6.05
CA VAL A 125 10.48 -1.19 5.12
C VAL A 125 11.93 -1.10 4.64
N LEU A 126 12.41 0.10 4.31
CA LEU A 126 13.81 0.32 3.93
C LEU A 126 14.78 -0.05 5.07
N ALA A 127 14.48 0.36 6.30
CA ALA A 127 15.31 0.01 7.45
C ALA A 127 15.30 -1.49 7.78
N ALA A 128 14.20 -2.19 7.51
CA ALA A 128 14.07 -3.62 7.82
C ALA A 128 14.58 -4.53 6.70
N MET A 129 14.49 -4.11 5.44
CA MET A 129 14.73 -4.95 4.26
C MET A 129 15.57 -4.28 3.17
N GLY A 130 16.11 -3.08 3.40
CA GLY A 130 16.80 -2.29 2.36
C GLY A 130 17.87 -3.09 1.60
N GLU A 131 18.69 -3.85 2.31
CA GLU A 131 19.73 -4.71 1.72
C GLU A 131 19.18 -5.85 0.83
N GLN A 132 17.89 -6.17 0.92
CA GLN A 132 17.24 -7.25 0.17
C GLN A 132 16.32 -6.73 -0.94
N LEU A 133 16.18 -5.43 -1.03
CA LEU A 133 15.41 -4.79 -2.08
C LEU A 133 16.29 -4.52 -3.29
N ASP A 134 15.89 -5.03 -4.44
CA ASP A 134 16.57 -4.78 -5.71
C ASP A 134 16.32 -3.34 -6.21
N ALA A 135 15.12 -2.83 -5.99
CA ALA A 135 14.75 -1.47 -6.37
C ALA A 135 13.46 -0.99 -5.69
N VAL A 136 13.22 0.31 -5.75
CA VAL A 136 11.92 0.93 -5.50
C VAL A 136 11.23 1.17 -6.83
N LEU A 137 9.98 0.70 -6.93
CA LEU A 137 9.11 0.97 -8.08
C LEU A 137 8.16 2.10 -7.70
N ASP A 138 8.36 3.24 -8.33
CA ASP A 138 7.53 4.43 -8.19
C ASP A 138 6.39 4.33 -9.21
N VAL A 139 5.18 4.07 -8.71
CA VAL A 139 4.04 3.73 -9.55
C VAL A 139 2.93 4.77 -9.42
N THR A 140 2.51 5.29 -10.56
CA THR A 140 1.36 6.20 -10.64
C THR A 140 0.20 5.52 -11.35
N VAL A 141 -0.92 5.38 -10.64
CA VAL A 141 -2.18 4.89 -11.21
C VAL A 141 -3.04 6.10 -11.60
N VAL A 142 -3.47 6.12 -12.85
CA VAL A 142 -4.27 7.23 -13.42
C VAL A 142 -5.53 6.69 -14.08
N TYR A 143 -6.65 7.34 -13.79
CA TYR A 143 -7.94 7.12 -14.42
C TYR A 143 -8.22 8.26 -15.41
N PRO A 144 -8.11 8.04 -16.74
CA PRO A 144 -8.29 9.10 -17.75
C PRO A 144 -9.73 9.63 -17.83
N GLN A 145 -10.68 8.84 -17.36
CA GLN A 145 -12.09 9.24 -17.28
C GLN A 145 -12.33 10.23 -16.15
N ALA A 146 -13.34 11.09 -16.30
CA ALA A 146 -13.65 12.15 -15.33
C ALA A 146 -14.01 11.65 -13.94
N LYS A 147 -14.53 10.42 -13.82
CA LYS A 147 -14.92 9.80 -12.55
C LYS A 147 -13.93 8.71 -12.16
N ILE A 148 -13.40 8.75 -10.94
CA ILE A 148 -12.61 7.66 -10.36
C ILE A 148 -13.54 6.46 -10.15
N PRO A 149 -13.26 5.29 -10.77
CA PRO A 149 -14.14 4.14 -10.68
C PRO A 149 -14.11 3.51 -9.28
N GLY A 150 -15.23 2.96 -8.85
CA GLY A 150 -15.34 2.14 -7.66
C GLY A 150 -15.23 0.65 -7.96
N PHE A 151 -15.45 -0.15 -6.93
CA PHE A 151 -15.40 -1.61 -7.03
C PHE A 151 -16.49 -2.18 -7.96
N TRP A 152 -17.70 -1.61 -7.91
CA TRP A 152 -18.81 -2.07 -8.72
C TRP A 152 -18.65 -1.74 -10.20
N GLU A 153 -18.09 -0.58 -10.53
CA GLU A 153 -17.76 -0.22 -11.91
C GLU A 153 -16.71 -1.16 -12.49
N LEU A 154 -15.76 -1.63 -11.66
CA LEU A 154 -14.77 -2.62 -12.10
C LEU A 154 -15.44 -3.97 -12.43
N ILE A 155 -16.24 -4.52 -11.51
CA ILE A 155 -16.89 -5.83 -11.69
C ILE A 155 -17.87 -5.82 -12.86
N SER A 156 -18.59 -4.72 -13.04
CA SER A 156 -19.55 -4.57 -14.15
C SER A 156 -18.90 -4.22 -15.49
N GLY A 157 -17.56 -4.19 -15.58
CA GLY A 157 -16.85 -3.90 -16.82
C GLY A 157 -16.95 -2.44 -17.29
N GLN A 158 -17.33 -1.53 -16.41
CA GLN A 158 -17.51 -0.10 -16.73
C GLN A 158 -16.19 0.72 -16.59
N VAL A 159 -15.06 0.07 -16.40
CA VAL A 159 -13.75 0.73 -16.34
C VAL A 159 -13.02 0.54 -17.67
N PRO A 160 -13.12 1.49 -18.58
CA PRO A 160 -12.61 1.31 -19.95
C PRO A 160 -11.09 1.33 -20.03
N LYS A 161 -10.44 2.10 -19.15
CA LYS A 161 -8.98 2.27 -19.17
C LYS A 161 -8.45 2.65 -17.79
N VAL A 162 -7.34 2.01 -17.41
CA VAL A 162 -6.48 2.41 -16.29
C VAL A 162 -5.06 2.52 -16.83
N ILE A 163 -4.37 3.59 -16.50
CA ILE A 163 -2.96 3.78 -16.84
C ILE A 163 -2.15 3.51 -15.58
N VAL A 164 -1.16 2.64 -15.71
CA VAL A 164 -0.19 2.34 -14.65
C VAL A 164 1.18 2.72 -15.19
N ASP A 165 1.70 3.86 -14.74
CA ASP A 165 3.05 4.32 -15.04
C ASP A 165 4.00 3.79 -13.98
N ILE A 166 5.11 3.17 -14.39
CA ILE A 166 6.05 2.49 -13.50
C ILE A 166 7.46 3.02 -13.78
N GLN A 167 8.06 3.66 -12.78
CA GLN A 167 9.44 4.13 -12.82
C GLN A 167 10.28 3.34 -11.81
N THR A 168 11.38 2.78 -12.26
CA THR A 168 12.34 2.11 -11.37
C THR A 168 13.30 3.12 -10.78
N ARG A 169 13.45 3.10 -9.45
CA ARG A 169 14.43 3.88 -8.70
C ARG A 169 15.44 2.92 -8.09
N GLU A 170 16.67 3.04 -8.47
CA GLU A 170 17.75 2.30 -7.84
C GLU A 170 17.91 2.76 -6.39
N LEU A 171 18.26 1.84 -5.50
CA LEU A 171 18.62 2.16 -4.14
C LEU A 171 20.14 2.37 -4.11
N ASP A 172 20.58 3.57 -3.75
CA ASP A 172 21.99 3.78 -3.47
C ASP A 172 22.41 2.90 -2.28
N PRO A 173 23.42 2.04 -2.44
CA PRO A 173 23.97 1.34 -1.31
C PRO A 173 24.57 2.37 -0.35
N ALA A 174 24.04 2.47 0.87
CA ALA A 174 24.54 3.35 1.92
C ALA A 174 25.87 2.84 2.48
#